data_182c0a2fa99fef2d7c9b1bbc92ddecfa
#
_entry.id   182c0a2fa99fef2d7c9b1bbc92ddecfa
#
_cell.length_a   1.000
_cell.length_b   1.000
_cell.length_c   1.000
_cell.angle_alpha   90.00
_cell.angle_beta   90.00
_cell.angle_gamma   90.00
#
_symmetry.space_group_name_H-M   'P 1'
#
loop_
_entity.id
_entity.type
_entity.pdbx_description
1 polymer ?
#
loop_
_entity_poly.entity_id
_entity_poly.type
_entity_poly.pdbx_seq_one_letter_code
_entity_poly.pdbx_strand_id
1 'polypeptide(L)'
;MILSACAVLMGIIMYVMAEADVPRRGMGIVLSIAGLTICMQSIRTLIRLNREYQRIELKKVRDNPDQILIQWEDEQQHTIITAHALFIDEQHIPFEVFYAKLTSLQWQPPTLTLNMEQGAAGWYIHKTIELKVPDGKSRDLEPVVEALQAAYQSDGKDPV
;
A
#
# COMPACT_ATOMS: atom_id res chain seq x y z
N MET A 1 1.42 14.19 -11.76
CA MET A 1 2.83 13.79 -11.61
C MET A 1 3.62 13.87 -12.92
N ILE A 2 3.18 13.27 -14.02
CA ILE A 2 3.90 13.28 -15.32
C ILE A 2 4.19 14.71 -15.80
N LEU A 3 3.17 15.59 -15.77
CA LEU A 3 3.32 16.99 -16.20
C LEU A 3 4.33 17.80 -15.36
N SER A 4 4.42 17.54 -14.06
CA SER A 4 5.41 18.22 -13.20
C SER A 4 6.83 17.72 -13.44
N ALA A 5 6.99 16.43 -13.69
CA ALA A 5 8.28 15.86 -14.09
C ALA A 5 8.74 16.40 -15.45
N CYS A 6 7.84 16.56 -16.41
CA CYS A 6 8.12 17.19 -17.70
C CYS A 6 8.56 18.66 -17.54
N ALA A 7 7.91 19.41 -16.64
CA ALA A 7 8.27 20.81 -16.37
C ALA A 7 9.67 20.93 -15.76
N VAL A 8 10.05 20.05 -14.84
CA VAL A 8 11.41 20.01 -14.27
C VAL A 8 12.44 19.67 -15.34
N LEU A 9 12.20 18.64 -16.13
CA LEU A 9 13.07 18.23 -17.23
C LEU A 9 13.26 19.35 -18.27
N MET A 10 12.17 20.01 -18.66
CA MET A 10 12.20 21.11 -19.59
C MET A 10 12.99 22.32 -19.04
N GLY A 11 12.84 22.62 -17.73
CA GLY A 11 13.62 23.64 -17.05
C GLY A 11 15.11 23.35 -17.04
N ILE A 12 15.50 22.10 -16.79
CA ILE A 12 16.90 21.65 -16.81
C ILE A 12 17.46 21.74 -18.24
N ILE A 13 16.74 21.28 -19.23
CA ILE A 13 17.17 21.37 -20.65
C ILE A 13 17.37 22.84 -21.06
N MET A 14 16.43 23.72 -20.76
CA MET A 14 16.57 25.16 -21.05
C MET A 14 17.75 25.77 -20.34
N TYR A 15 18.05 25.40 -19.10
CA TYR A 15 19.20 25.88 -18.35
C TYR A 15 20.53 25.45 -18.99
N VAL A 16 20.62 24.16 -19.38
CA VAL A 16 21.85 23.60 -19.99
C VAL A 16 22.08 24.09 -21.39
N MET A 17 21.04 24.31 -22.20
CA MET A 17 21.15 24.73 -23.60
C MET A 17 21.34 26.26 -23.75
N ALA A 18 21.19 27.04 -22.67
CA ALA A 18 21.36 28.49 -22.70
C ALA A 18 22.84 28.91 -22.49
N GLU A 19 23.69 28.74 -23.50
CA GLU A 19 25.13 28.92 -23.38
C GLU A 19 25.58 30.28 -22.80
N ALA A 20 24.99 31.40 -23.20
CA ALA A 20 25.34 32.72 -22.73
C ALA A 20 24.12 33.62 -22.43
N ASP A 21 22.93 33.14 -22.60
CA ASP A 21 21.69 33.89 -22.53
C ASP A 21 21.13 33.87 -21.08
N VAL A 22 21.49 34.88 -20.28
CA VAL A 22 21.10 35.02 -18.87
C VAL A 22 19.58 34.92 -18.66
N PRO A 23 18.72 35.55 -19.49
CA PRO A 23 17.27 35.42 -19.35
C PRO A 23 16.75 33.97 -19.49
N ARG A 24 17.27 33.20 -20.44
CA ARG A 24 16.89 31.82 -20.65
C ARG A 24 17.31 30.91 -19.51
N ARG A 25 18.50 31.12 -18.92
CA ARG A 25 18.95 30.41 -17.71
C ARG A 25 18.05 30.70 -16.54
N GLY A 26 17.67 31.95 -16.32
CA GLY A 26 16.74 32.35 -15.27
C GLY A 26 15.38 31.67 -15.41
N MET A 27 14.84 31.62 -16.62
CA MET A 27 13.58 30.96 -16.92
C MET A 27 13.63 29.46 -16.68
N GLY A 28 14.73 28.78 -17.02
CA GLY A 28 14.98 27.38 -16.73
C GLY A 28 14.95 27.09 -15.23
N ILE A 29 15.59 27.91 -14.41
CA ILE A 29 15.58 27.76 -12.94
C ILE A 29 14.16 27.92 -12.38
N VAL A 30 13.42 28.95 -12.80
CA VAL A 30 12.04 29.20 -12.33
C VAL A 30 11.12 28.05 -12.68
N LEU A 31 11.19 27.51 -13.89
CA LEU A 31 10.40 26.35 -14.31
C LEU A 31 10.75 25.10 -13.49
N SER A 32 12.04 24.87 -13.20
CA SER A 32 12.45 23.72 -12.39
C SER A 32 11.93 23.81 -10.96
N ILE A 33 12.02 24.99 -10.33
CA ILE A 33 11.51 25.22 -8.97
C ILE A 33 9.98 25.07 -8.93
N ALA A 34 9.26 25.63 -9.89
CA ALA A 34 7.82 25.51 -9.99
C ALA A 34 7.38 24.05 -10.16
N GLY A 35 8.05 23.30 -11.04
CA GLY A 35 7.80 21.88 -11.25
C GLY A 35 8.03 21.05 -10.00
N LEU A 36 9.13 21.30 -9.27
CA LEU A 36 9.42 20.64 -7.98
C LEU A 36 8.36 20.95 -6.93
N THR A 37 7.92 22.20 -6.84
CA THR A 37 6.89 22.61 -5.87
C THR A 37 5.56 21.90 -6.13
N ILE A 38 5.13 21.85 -7.38
CA ILE A 38 3.91 21.13 -7.79
C ILE A 38 4.04 19.63 -7.51
N CYS A 39 5.21 19.04 -7.79
CA CYS A 39 5.48 17.64 -7.51
C CYS A 39 5.36 17.33 -6.00
N MET A 40 5.97 18.14 -5.16
CA MET A 40 5.91 17.99 -3.70
C MET A 40 4.48 18.15 -3.15
N GLN A 41 3.71 19.11 -3.67
CA GLN A 41 2.31 19.29 -3.28
C GLN A 41 1.46 18.09 -3.71
N SER A 42 1.68 17.56 -4.91
CA SER A 42 0.97 16.37 -5.41
C SER A 42 1.25 15.14 -4.52
N ILE A 43 2.51 14.93 -4.15
CA ILE A 43 2.91 13.83 -3.24
C ILE A 43 2.23 13.98 -1.88
N ARG A 44 2.26 15.18 -1.28
CA ARG A 44 1.58 15.44 0.01
C ARG A 44 0.09 15.17 -0.06
N THR A 45 -0.56 15.59 -1.15
CA THR A 45 -1.99 15.35 -1.38
C THR A 45 -2.30 13.86 -1.50
N LEU A 46 -1.48 13.09 -2.25
CA LEU A 46 -1.63 11.65 -2.38
C LEU A 46 -1.47 10.93 -1.03
N ILE A 47 -0.47 11.30 -0.23
CA ILE A 47 -0.27 10.74 1.11
C ILE A 47 -1.48 11.03 2.01
N ARG A 48 -2.00 12.27 1.97
CA ARG A 48 -3.18 12.66 2.75
C ARG A 48 -4.41 11.87 2.34
N LEU A 49 -4.71 11.78 1.03
CA LEU A 49 -5.83 11.03 0.50
C LEU A 49 -5.74 9.54 0.86
N ASN A 50 -4.53 8.96 0.77
CA ASN A 50 -4.33 7.57 1.17
C ASN A 50 -4.62 7.35 2.66
N ARG A 51 -4.18 8.24 3.55
CA ARG A 51 -4.48 8.15 4.98
C ARG A 51 -5.98 8.29 5.27
N GLU A 52 -6.65 9.23 4.61
CA GLU A 52 -8.10 9.42 4.75
C GLU A 52 -8.85 8.15 4.28
N TYR A 53 -8.44 7.57 3.15
CA TYR A 53 -9.01 6.32 2.66
C TYR A 53 -8.84 5.19 3.69
N GLN A 54 -7.64 5.00 4.22
CA GLN A 54 -7.37 3.97 5.23
C GLN A 54 -8.24 4.14 6.47
N ARG A 55 -8.43 5.37 6.97
CA ARG A 55 -9.31 5.66 8.11
C ARG A 55 -10.77 5.37 7.82
N ILE A 56 -11.25 5.66 6.60
CA ILE A 56 -12.62 5.36 6.20
C ILE A 56 -12.85 3.85 6.17
N GLU A 57 -11.92 3.08 5.60
CA GLU A 57 -12.05 1.62 5.54
C GLU A 57 -12.00 1.01 6.94
N LEU A 58 -11.09 1.44 7.81
CA LEU A 58 -11.04 0.99 9.19
C LEU A 58 -12.33 1.32 9.96
N LYS A 59 -12.90 2.52 9.74
CA LYS A 59 -14.17 2.90 10.34
C LYS A 59 -15.31 2.01 9.88
N LYS A 60 -15.41 1.71 8.57
CA LYS A 60 -16.43 0.81 8.03
C LYS A 60 -16.39 -0.57 8.70
N VAL A 61 -15.19 -1.11 8.92
CA VAL A 61 -15.02 -2.40 9.57
C VAL A 61 -15.43 -2.33 11.05
N ARG A 62 -15.06 -1.26 11.76
CA ARG A 62 -15.47 -1.07 13.17
C ARG A 62 -16.98 -0.89 13.33
N ASP A 63 -17.62 -0.22 12.37
CA ASP A 63 -19.08 -0.02 12.36
C ASP A 63 -19.84 -1.32 11.99
N ASN A 64 -19.15 -2.32 11.41
CA ASN A 64 -19.70 -3.63 11.01
C ASN A 64 -18.87 -4.78 11.60
N PRO A 65 -18.98 -5.08 12.89
CA PRO A 65 -18.17 -6.09 13.57
C PRO A 65 -18.34 -7.51 13.01
N ASP A 66 -19.46 -7.80 12.33
CA ASP A 66 -19.72 -9.09 11.69
C ASP A 66 -18.72 -9.41 10.56
N GLN A 67 -18.01 -8.40 10.04
CA GLN A 67 -16.98 -8.57 9.02
C GLN A 67 -15.62 -8.94 9.62
N ILE A 68 -15.46 -8.80 10.94
CA ILE A 68 -14.20 -9.10 11.63
C ILE A 68 -14.15 -10.60 11.88
N LEU A 69 -13.19 -11.27 11.23
CA LEU A 69 -12.94 -12.69 11.47
C LEU A 69 -12.18 -12.92 12.78
N ILE A 70 -11.16 -12.09 13.01
CA ILE A 70 -10.39 -12.11 14.25
C ILE A 70 -9.74 -10.74 14.49
N GLN A 71 -9.58 -10.39 15.76
CA GLN A 71 -8.83 -9.20 16.16
C GLN A 71 -8.06 -9.45 17.46
N TRP A 72 -6.92 -8.78 17.58
CA TRP A 72 -6.13 -8.75 18.80
C TRP A 72 -5.39 -7.43 18.93
N GLU A 73 -5.00 -7.14 20.13
CA GLU A 73 -4.16 -6.02 20.49
C GLU A 73 -2.95 -6.55 21.26
N ASP A 74 -1.77 -6.17 20.84
CA ASP A 74 -0.51 -6.39 21.53
C ASP A 74 0.02 -5.03 21.99
N GLU A 75 1.03 -5.02 22.87
CA GLU A 75 1.62 -3.78 23.43
C GLU A 75 2.00 -2.73 22.37
N GLN A 76 2.23 -3.14 21.14
CA GLN A 76 2.74 -2.28 20.07
C GLN A 76 1.80 -2.12 18.87
N GLN A 77 0.73 -2.94 18.76
CA GLN A 77 0.00 -3.02 17.51
C GLN A 77 -1.41 -3.57 17.71
N HIS A 78 -2.38 -2.93 17.07
CA HIS A 78 -3.76 -3.42 16.95
C HIS A 78 -3.96 -4.07 15.59
N THR A 79 -4.33 -5.34 15.57
CA THR A 79 -4.52 -6.13 14.33
C THR A 79 -5.96 -6.58 14.18
N ILE A 80 -6.53 -6.37 13.00
CA ILE A 80 -7.86 -6.85 12.61
C ILE A 80 -7.73 -7.59 11.29
N ILE A 81 -8.26 -8.79 11.21
CA ILE A 81 -8.36 -9.58 9.98
C ILE A 81 -9.83 -9.71 9.59
N THR A 82 -10.12 -9.37 8.35
CA THR A 82 -11.42 -9.57 7.70
C THR A 82 -11.29 -10.57 6.56
N ALA A 83 -12.39 -10.91 5.90
CA ALA A 83 -12.35 -11.77 4.72
C ALA A 83 -11.56 -11.16 3.54
N HIS A 84 -11.41 -9.84 3.49
CA HIS A 84 -10.88 -9.13 2.31
C HIS A 84 -9.64 -8.28 2.59
N ALA A 85 -9.28 -8.10 3.86
CA ALA A 85 -8.18 -7.20 4.23
C ALA A 85 -7.62 -7.52 5.61
N LEU A 86 -6.37 -7.10 5.80
CA LEU A 86 -5.67 -7.00 7.07
C LEU A 86 -5.54 -5.52 7.44
N PHE A 87 -5.85 -5.20 8.69
CA PHE A 87 -5.60 -3.88 9.27
C PHE A 87 -4.56 -4.01 10.37
N ILE A 88 -3.52 -3.20 10.30
CA ILE A 88 -2.48 -3.07 11.32
C ILE A 88 -2.49 -1.61 11.75
N ASP A 89 -2.98 -1.34 12.96
CA ASP A 89 -3.24 0.00 13.45
C ASP A 89 -4.20 0.77 12.52
N GLU A 90 -3.70 1.81 11.85
CA GLU A 90 -4.45 2.56 10.83
C GLU A 90 -4.14 2.09 9.39
N GLN A 91 -3.25 1.12 9.19
CA GLN A 91 -2.85 0.65 7.87
C GLN A 91 -3.80 -0.42 7.34
N HIS A 92 -4.48 -0.14 6.24
CA HIS A 92 -5.32 -1.08 5.50
C HIS A 92 -4.50 -1.79 4.42
N ILE A 93 -4.50 -3.11 4.44
CA ILE A 93 -3.79 -3.98 3.49
C ILE A 93 -4.83 -4.92 2.87
N PRO A 94 -5.37 -4.58 1.69
CA PRO A 94 -6.35 -5.43 1.02
C PRO A 94 -5.70 -6.72 0.51
N PHE A 95 -6.44 -7.84 0.57
CA PHE A 95 -5.95 -9.14 0.10
C PHE A 95 -6.03 -9.28 -1.40
N GLU A 96 -6.99 -8.61 -2.04
CA GLU A 96 -7.17 -8.65 -3.48
C GLU A 96 -7.65 -7.30 -4.01
N VAL A 97 -6.80 -6.64 -4.77
CA VAL A 97 -7.11 -5.43 -5.53
C VAL A 97 -6.25 -5.44 -6.79
N PHE A 98 -6.57 -4.59 -7.76
CA PHE A 98 -5.87 -4.49 -9.06
C PHE A 98 -4.33 -4.46 -8.96
N TYR A 99 -3.78 -3.94 -7.88
CA TYR A 99 -2.33 -3.77 -7.68
C TYR A 99 -1.76 -4.60 -6.52
N ALA A 100 -2.57 -5.44 -5.84
CA ALA A 100 -2.11 -6.28 -4.75
C ALA A 100 -2.92 -7.56 -4.65
N LYS A 101 -2.25 -8.70 -4.48
CA LYS A 101 -2.84 -10.02 -4.32
C LYS A 101 -2.16 -10.77 -3.18
N LEU A 102 -2.95 -11.40 -2.31
CA LEU A 102 -2.46 -12.35 -1.33
C LEU A 102 -2.10 -13.66 -2.06
N THR A 103 -0.82 -14.06 -1.99
CA THR A 103 -0.31 -15.23 -2.68
C THR A 103 -0.21 -16.45 -1.77
N SER A 104 0.12 -16.24 -0.50
CA SER A 104 0.10 -17.32 0.48
C SER A 104 -0.11 -16.80 1.89
N LEU A 105 -0.70 -17.66 2.72
CA LEU A 105 -0.92 -17.44 4.14
C LEU A 105 -0.39 -18.67 4.87
N GLN A 106 0.49 -18.48 5.84
CA GLN A 106 1.10 -19.56 6.61
C GLN A 106 0.96 -19.27 8.10
N TRP A 107 0.45 -20.24 8.83
CA TRP A 107 0.36 -20.18 10.28
C TRP A 107 1.35 -21.13 10.91
N GLN A 108 2.32 -20.59 11.63
CA GLN A 108 3.30 -21.34 12.43
C GLN A 108 3.37 -20.66 13.80
N PRO A 109 2.66 -21.17 14.80
CA PRO A 109 2.62 -20.53 16.11
C PRO A 109 4.01 -20.16 16.65
N PRO A 110 4.20 -18.94 17.15
CA PRO A 110 3.24 -17.87 17.34
C PRO A 110 3.15 -16.86 16.18
N THR A 111 3.61 -17.20 14.98
CA THR A 111 3.74 -16.25 13.86
C THR A 111 2.78 -16.58 12.71
N LEU A 112 2.02 -15.57 12.27
CA LEU A 112 1.23 -15.59 11.04
C LEU A 112 2.00 -14.85 9.95
N THR A 113 2.30 -15.54 8.86
CA THR A 113 3.04 -14.98 7.71
C THR A 113 2.11 -14.85 6.51
N LEU A 114 2.00 -13.63 5.98
CA LEU A 114 1.26 -13.31 4.76
C LEU A 114 2.26 -12.93 3.66
N ASN A 115 2.20 -13.61 2.52
CA ASN A 115 2.95 -13.23 1.34
C ASN A 115 2.01 -12.58 0.33
N MET A 116 2.39 -11.43 -0.15
CA MET A 116 1.60 -10.63 -1.08
C MET A 116 2.44 -10.23 -2.28
N GLU A 117 1.82 -10.20 -3.44
CA GLU A 117 2.36 -9.54 -4.61
C GLU A 117 1.73 -8.15 -4.74
N GLN A 118 2.57 -7.13 -4.88
CA GLN A 118 2.13 -5.76 -5.11
C GLN A 118 2.82 -5.21 -6.36
N GLY A 119 2.05 -4.63 -7.27
CA GLY A 119 2.63 -4.06 -8.48
C GLY A 119 1.59 -3.63 -9.50
N ALA A 120 2.08 -3.06 -10.60
CA ALA A 120 1.28 -2.68 -11.76
C ALA A 120 2.10 -2.82 -13.04
N ALA A 121 1.42 -3.04 -14.17
CA ALA A 121 2.02 -3.06 -15.50
C ALA A 121 3.20 -4.06 -15.68
N GLY A 122 3.12 -5.22 -15.03
CA GLY A 122 4.14 -6.29 -15.18
C GLY A 122 5.33 -6.17 -14.21
N TRP A 123 5.32 -5.19 -13.32
CA TRP A 123 6.31 -5.06 -12.25
C TRP A 123 5.67 -5.47 -10.93
N TYR A 124 6.12 -6.60 -10.35
CA TYR A 124 5.62 -7.11 -9.08
C TYR A 124 6.72 -7.11 -8.04
N ILE A 125 6.34 -6.68 -6.84
CA ILE A 125 7.20 -6.73 -5.65
C ILE A 125 6.54 -7.71 -4.68
N HIS A 126 7.30 -8.71 -4.24
CA HIS A 126 6.86 -9.61 -3.19
C HIS A 126 7.05 -8.93 -1.84
N LYS A 127 5.98 -8.90 -1.05
CA LYS A 127 5.99 -8.36 0.30
C LYS A 127 5.58 -9.45 1.27
N THR A 128 6.42 -9.71 2.25
CA THR A 128 6.11 -10.60 3.37
C THR A 128 5.74 -9.77 4.58
N ILE A 129 4.65 -10.12 5.23
CA ILE A 129 4.15 -9.51 6.46
C ILE A 129 4.13 -10.60 7.51
N GLU A 130 4.86 -10.40 8.59
CA GLU A 130 4.90 -11.31 9.73
C GLU A 130 4.18 -10.65 10.91
N LEU A 131 3.19 -11.36 11.45
CA LEU A 131 2.40 -10.92 12.58
C LEU A 131 2.63 -11.86 13.75
N LYS A 132 2.98 -11.30 14.89
CA LYS A 132 3.05 -12.05 16.13
C LYS A 132 1.65 -12.15 16.72
N VAL A 133 1.20 -13.37 16.96
CA VAL A 133 -0.13 -13.65 17.48
C VAL A 133 -0.04 -14.00 18.96
N PRO A 134 -0.79 -13.32 19.84
CA PRO A 134 -0.83 -13.67 21.25
C PRO A 134 -1.32 -15.10 21.49
N ASP A 135 -0.74 -15.80 22.47
CA ASP A 135 -1.05 -17.21 22.76
C ASP A 135 -2.55 -17.47 22.96
N GLY A 136 -3.27 -16.55 23.56
CA GLY A 136 -4.73 -16.66 23.78
C GLY A 136 -5.58 -16.59 22.52
N LYS A 137 -5.01 -16.19 21.36
CA LYS A 137 -5.69 -16.06 20.07
C LYS A 137 -5.32 -17.15 19.05
N SER A 138 -4.33 -17.96 19.36
CA SER A 138 -3.82 -18.99 18.46
C SER A 138 -4.86 -20.00 18.02
N ARG A 139 -5.78 -20.41 18.92
CA ARG A 139 -6.85 -21.36 18.61
C ARG A 139 -7.94 -20.76 17.73
N ASP A 140 -8.25 -19.47 17.93
CA ASP A 140 -9.29 -18.79 17.16
C ASP A 140 -8.78 -18.45 15.74
N LEU A 141 -7.47 -18.34 15.57
CA LEU A 141 -6.85 -18.00 14.30
C LEU A 141 -6.83 -19.16 13.30
N GLU A 142 -6.66 -20.39 13.77
CA GLU A 142 -6.51 -21.57 12.90
C GLU A 142 -7.66 -21.73 11.90
N PRO A 143 -8.96 -21.71 12.30
CA PRO A 143 -10.07 -21.79 11.36
C PRO A 143 -10.15 -20.57 10.42
N VAL A 144 -9.71 -19.40 10.86
CA VAL A 144 -9.68 -18.20 10.03
C VAL A 144 -8.62 -18.33 8.93
N VAL A 145 -7.46 -18.87 9.25
CA VAL A 145 -6.39 -19.12 8.28
C VAL A 145 -6.84 -20.15 7.25
N GLU A 146 -7.45 -21.25 7.67
CA GLU A 146 -7.99 -22.27 6.76
C GLU A 146 -9.05 -21.69 5.81
N ALA A 147 -9.96 -20.87 6.32
CA ALA A 147 -10.99 -20.23 5.51
C ALA A 147 -10.37 -19.24 4.48
N LEU A 148 -9.39 -18.45 4.88
CA LEU A 148 -8.69 -17.55 3.97
C LEU A 148 -7.84 -18.30 2.95
N GLN A 149 -7.16 -19.36 3.34
CA GLN A 149 -6.42 -20.21 2.41
C GLN A 149 -7.35 -20.83 1.36
N ALA A 150 -8.50 -21.35 1.78
CA ALA A 150 -9.49 -21.90 0.86
C ALA A 150 -10.02 -20.83 -0.12
N ALA A 151 -10.24 -19.60 0.35
CA ALA A 151 -10.74 -18.52 -0.48
C ALA A 151 -9.70 -18.04 -1.53
N TYR A 152 -8.44 -17.88 -1.13
CA TYR A 152 -7.41 -17.26 -1.99
C TYR A 152 -6.49 -18.24 -2.72
N GLN A 153 -6.38 -19.51 -2.26
CA GLN A 153 -5.62 -20.54 -2.98
C GLN A 153 -6.43 -21.26 -4.07
N SER A 154 -7.76 -21.22 -4.00
CA SER A 154 -8.61 -21.80 -5.04
C SER A 154 -8.58 -21.04 -6.36
N ASP A 155 -8.25 -19.74 -6.33
CA ASP A 155 -8.15 -18.87 -7.51
C ASP A 155 -6.82 -19.05 -8.29
N GLY A 156 -5.89 -19.83 -7.77
CA GLY A 156 -4.58 -20.11 -8.40
C GLY A 156 -4.58 -21.21 -9.46
N LYS A 157 -5.73 -21.66 -9.93
CA LYS A 157 -5.82 -22.47 -11.16
C LYS A 157 -5.79 -21.52 -12.36
N ASP A 158 -4.59 -21.26 -12.86
CA ASP A 158 -4.41 -20.68 -14.17
C ASP A 158 -5.27 -21.42 -15.19
N PRO A 159 -6.05 -20.70 -16.00
CA PRO A 159 -6.67 -21.33 -17.17
C PRO A 159 -5.53 -21.71 -18.14
N VAL A 160 -5.40 -22.99 -18.41
CA VAL A 160 -4.58 -23.58 -19.47
C VAL A 160 -5.00 -23.05 -20.83
#